data_950e5893e9fe6862d5cb30d48445e09f
#
_entry.id   950e5893e9fe6862d5cb30d48445e09f
#
_cell.length_a   1.000
_cell.length_b   1.000
_cell.length_c   1.000
_cell.angle_alpha   90.00
_cell.angle_beta   90.00
_cell.angle_gamma   90.00
#
_symmetry.space_group_name_H-M   'P 1'
#
loop_
_entity.id
_entity.type
_entity.pdbx_description
1 polymer ?
#
loop_
_entity_poly.entity_id
_entity_poly.type
_entity_poly.pdbx_seq_one_letter_code
_entity_poly.pdbx_strand_id
1 'polypeptide(L)'
;MLALLFALLLTPSAADVIDRIMAVVGTQPITLSEVAAAQEFQLIDVPAGSGDPRAYVLERLIDRTLMLTEVDRFQPPEPDPIEITIRVDRMQERAGSAAAFEQALAVTGTTREQLRRFVRDSLRTQTYVNQRFGAIPDAADRSAAVAAWIADLRRRAQVTVLYRPAVPSRGSSR
;
A
#
# COMPACT_ATOMS: atom_id res chain seq x y z
N MET A 1 40.45 -5.28 48.15
CA MET A 1 40.49 -4.71 46.79
C MET A 1 39.32 -5.31 45.99
N LEU A 2 38.25 -4.57 45.83
CA LEU A 2 37.02 -5.01 45.14
C LEU A 2 37.01 -4.37 43.74
N ALA A 3 37.29 -5.16 42.70
CA ALA A 3 37.28 -4.70 41.33
C ALA A 3 35.84 -4.73 40.80
N LEU A 4 35.24 -3.56 40.63
CA LEU A 4 33.92 -3.36 40.02
C LEU A 4 34.07 -3.49 38.50
N LEU A 5 33.61 -4.60 37.91
CA LEU A 5 33.57 -4.83 36.47
C LEU A 5 32.31 -4.12 35.90
N PHE A 6 32.50 -2.95 35.26
CA PHE A 6 31.43 -2.19 34.59
C PHE A 6 31.24 -2.82 33.20
N ALA A 7 30.25 -3.70 33.06
CA ALA A 7 29.83 -4.25 31.77
C ALA A 7 29.04 -3.19 31.00
N LEU A 8 29.69 -2.58 30.01
CA LEU A 8 29.05 -1.65 29.06
C LEU A 8 28.13 -2.43 28.15
N LEU A 9 26.84 -2.42 28.43
CA LEU A 9 25.81 -2.95 27.54
C LEU A 9 25.71 -2.06 26.27
N LEU A 10 26.38 -2.47 25.18
CA LEU A 10 26.12 -1.94 23.85
C LEU A 10 24.70 -2.37 23.45
N THR A 11 23.74 -1.49 23.60
CA THR A 11 22.43 -1.64 22.95
C THR A 11 22.65 -1.48 21.45
N PRO A 12 22.27 -2.47 20.59
CA PRO A 12 22.29 -2.26 19.16
C PRO A 12 21.32 -1.10 18.83
N SER A 13 21.86 -0.01 18.31
CA SER A 13 21.05 1.05 17.69
C SER A 13 20.29 0.39 16.55
N ALA A 14 18.96 0.43 16.60
CA ALA A 14 18.15 0.08 15.45
C ALA A 14 18.61 0.97 14.29
N ALA A 15 19.22 0.36 13.27
CA ALA A 15 19.59 1.07 12.06
C ALA A 15 18.31 1.72 11.53
N ASP A 16 18.28 3.05 11.43
CA ASP A 16 17.18 3.79 10.81
C ASP A 16 17.12 3.33 9.35
N VAL A 17 16.19 2.44 9.06
CA VAL A 17 16.00 1.95 7.69
C VAL A 17 15.43 3.13 6.89
N ILE A 18 16.30 3.82 6.15
CA ILE A 18 15.87 4.85 5.21
C ILE A 18 15.01 4.15 4.15
N ASP A 19 13.69 4.36 4.22
CA ASP A 19 12.76 3.74 3.30
C ASP A 19 12.96 4.29 1.89
N ARG A 20 12.97 3.40 0.91
CA ARG A 20 13.25 3.76 -0.48
C ARG A 20 11.99 4.31 -1.15
N ILE A 21 12.08 5.52 -1.69
CA ILE A 21 10.99 6.10 -2.50
C ILE A 21 10.92 5.38 -3.85
N MET A 22 9.74 4.86 -4.18
CA MET A 22 9.44 4.14 -5.42
C MET A 22 8.75 5.03 -6.45
N ALA A 23 7.90 5.95 -5.99
CA ALA A 23 7.25 6.97 -6.81
C ALA A 23 6.90 8.19 -5.96
N VAL A 24 6.60 9.31 -6.64
CA VAL A 24 6.07 10.53 -6.00
C VAL A 24 4.82 10.96 -6.78
N VAL A 25 3.71 11.17 -6.09
CA VAL A 25 2.43 11.65 -6.65
C VAL A 25 2.16 13.03 -6.06
N GLY A 26 2.35 14.08 -6.87
CA GLY A 26 2.37 15.46 -6.34
C GLY A 26 3.49 15.64 -5.32
N THR A 27 3.12 15.78 -4.05
CA THR A 27 4.07 15.87 -2.91
C THR A 27 4.11 14.60 -2.06
N GLN A 28 3.33 13.58 -2.39
CA GLN A 28 3.22 12.35 -1.59
C GLN A 28 4.16 11.27 -2.14
N PRO A 29 5.16 10.82 -1.37
CA PRO A 29 5.98 9.69 -1.75
C PRO A 29 5.24 8.37 -1.54
N ILE A 30 5.50 7.41 -2.41
CA ILE A 30 5.14 6.00 -2.24
C ILE A 30 6.44 5.25 -2.02
N THR A 31 6.52 4.47 -0.95
CA THR A 31 7.76 3.86 -0.49
C THR A 31 7.82 2.36 -0.77
N LEU A 32 9.02 1.79 -0.65
CA LEU A 32 9.22 0.35 -0.78
C LEU A 32 8.48 -0.43 0.30
N SER A 33 8.44 0.09 1.53
CA SER A 33 7.70 -0.53 2.64
C SER A 33 6.20 -0.58 2.36
N GLU A 34 5.62 0.48 1.77
CA GLU A 34 4.20 0.49 1.37
C GLU A 34 3.91 -0.54 0.28
N VAL A 35 4.79 -0.65 -0.73
CA VAL A 35 4.65 -1.67 -1.78
C VAL A 35 4.80 -3.08 -1.20
N ALA A 36 5.79 -3.31 -0.31
CA ALA A 36 5.99 -4.60 0.35
C ALA A 36 4.80 -4.97 1.23
N ALA A 37 4.27 -4.03 2.02
CA ALA A 37 3.09 -4.24 2.84
C ALA A 37 1.85 -4.56 1.99
N ALA A 38 1.65 -3.83 0.88
CA ALA A 38 0.53 -4.09 -0.02
C ALA A 38 0.58 -5.49 -0.65
N GLN A 39 1.77 -6.04 -0.91
CA GLN A 39 1.96 -7.41 -1.37
C GLN A 39 1.75 -8.42 -0.24
N GLU A 40 2.42 -8.23 0.90
CA GLU A 40 2.41 -9.17 2.03
C GLU A 40 1.00 -9.35 2.61
N PHE A 41 0.29 -8.25 2.83
CA PHE A 41 -1.07 -8.28 3.40
C PHE A 41 -2.17 -8.41 2.34
N GLN A 42 -1.80 -8.65 1.06
CA GLN A 42 -2.73 -8.79 -0.06
C GLN A 42 -3.76 -7.64 -0.12
N LEU A 43 -3.26 -6.41 0.07
CA LEU A 43 -4.10 -5.20 0.01
C LEU A 43 -4.50 -4.85 -1.43
N ILE A 44 -3.78 -5.38 -2.40
CA ILE A 44 -3.97 -5.21 -3.84
C ILE A 44 -3.87 -6.58 -4.48
N ASP A 45 -4.92 -6.98 -5.19
CA ASP A 45 -4.92 -8.23 -5.95
C ASP A 45 -3.99 -8.09 -7.16
N VAL A 46 -3.05 -9.03 -7.27
CA VAL A 46 -2.12 -9.10 -8.40
C VAL A 46 -2.57 -10.24 -9.31
N PRO A 47 -3.07 -9.96 -10.52
CA PRO A 47 -3.48 -11.01 -11.45
C PRO A 47 -2.31 -11.90 -11.87
N ALA A 48 -2.57 -13.19 -12.08
CA ALA A 48 -1.59 -14.09 -12.63
C ALA A 48 -1.12 -13.59 -14.02
N GLY A 49 0.20 -13.57 -14.24
CA GLY A 49 0.77 -13.09 -15.49
C GLY A 49 1.00 -11.56 -15.58
N SER A 50 0.84 -10.83 -14.50
CA SER A 50 1.05 -9.36 -14.46
C SER A 50 2.50 -8.91 -14.72
N GLY A 51 3.43 -9.81 -15.02
CA GLY A 51 4.84 -9.48 -15.21
C GLY A 51 5.53 -9.23 -13.86
N ASP A 52 6.05 -8.02 -13.62
CA ASP A 52 6.64 -7.66 -12.33
C ASP A 52 5.54 -7.30 -11.31
N PRO A 53 5.28 -8.16 -10.29
CA PRO A 53 4.23 -7.91 -9.31
C PRO A 53 4.45 -6.62 -8.51
N ARG A 54 5.71 -6.25 -8.28
CA ARG A 54 6.07 -5.02 -7.55
C ARG A 54 5.72 -3.77 -8.37
N ALA A 55 6.03 -3.78 -9.66
CA ALA A 55 5.64 -2.71 -10.56
C ALA A 55 4.12 -2.57 -10.64
N TYR A 56 3.39 -3.70 -10.73
CA TYR A 56 1.93 -3.71 -10.74
C TYR A 56 1.34 -3.08 -9.47
N VAL A 57 1.81 -3.51 -8.30
CA VAL A 57 1.35 -2.97 -7.00
C VAL A 57 1.65 -1.48 -6.90
N LEU A 58 2.83 -1.04 -7.32
CA LEU A 58 3.21 0.38 -7.34
C LEU A 58 2.23 1.21 -8.19
N GLU A 59 1.88 0.74 -9.39
CA GLU A 59 0.91 1.41 -10.25
C GLU A 59 -0.48 1.53 -9.59
N ARG A 60 -0.92 0.49 -8.87
CA ARG A 60 -2.19 0.54 -8.11
C ARG A 60 -2.13 1.50 -6.91
N LEU A 61 -0.99 1.60 -6.24
CA LEU A 61 -0.78 2.58 -5.16
C LEU A 61 -0.76 4.01 -5.69
N ILE A 62 -0.21 4.25 -6.88
CA ILE A 62 -0.29 5.56 -7.56
C ILE A 62 -1.74 5.92 -7.84
N ASP A 63 -2.53 5.01 -8.45
CA ASP A 63 -3.96 5.23 -8.69
C ASP A 63 -4.71 5.53 -7.40
N ARG A 64 -4.44 4.74 -6.36
CA ARG A 64 -5.04 4.93 -5.04
C ARG A 64 -4.73 6.31 -4.46
N THR A 65 -3.49 6.77 -4.53
CA THR A 65 -3.08 8.09 -4.03
C THR A 65 -3.80 9.22 -4.77
N LEU A 66 -3.93 9.09 -6.09
CA LEU A 66 -4.69 10.05 -6.91
C LEU A 66 -6.17 10.08 -6.53
N MET A 67 -6.79 8.91 -6.36
CA MET A 67 -8.17 8.81 -5.92
C MET A 67 -8.37 9.43 -4.54
N LEU A 68 -7.47 9.17 -3.58
CA LEU A 68 -7.54 9.74 -2.24
C LEU A 68 -7.47 11.26 -2.23
N THR A 69 -6.69 11.87 -3.11
CA THR A 69 -6.65 13.34 -3.26
C THR A 69 -8.03 13.92 -3.61
N GLU A 70 -8.81 13.22 -4.43
CA GLU A 70 -10.19 13.63 -4.73
C GLU A 70 -11.15 13.32 -3.57
N VAL A 71 -11.02 12.14 -2.96
CA VAL A 71 -11.81 11.73 -1.79
C VAL A 71 -11.67 12.74 -0.65
N ASP A 72 -10.46 13.22 -0.39
CA ASP A 72 -10.18 14.21 0.66
C ASP A 72 -10.81 15.58 0.37
N ARG A 73 -11.04 15.94 -0.89
CA ARG A 73 -11.77 17.14 -1.27
C ARG A 73 -13.27 17.02 -1.00
N PHE A 74 -13.84 15.83 -1.20
CA PHE A 74 -15.28 15.59 -1.06
C PHE A 74 -15.72 15.14 0.31
N GLN A 75 -14.74 14.72 1.16
CA GLN A 75 -14.95 14.32 2.55
C GLN A 75 -16.16 13.38 2.74
N PRO A 76 -16.17 12.19 2.10
CA PRO A 76 -17.23 11.23 2.34
C PRO A 76 -17.30 10.86 3.83
N PRO A 77 -18.43 10.33 4.32
CA PRO A 77 -18.55 9.88 5.70
C PRO A 77 -17.40 8.96 6.09
N GLU A 78 -16.91 9.13 7.32
CA GLU A 78 -15.89 8.23 7.87
C GLU A 78 -16.48 6.82 8.04
N PRO A 79 -15.72 5.78 7.70
CA PRO A 79 -16.16 4.40 7.88
C PRO A 79 -16.26 4.04 9.36
N ASP A 80 -17.12 3.06 9.68
CA ASP A 80 -17.25 2.54 11.02
C ASP A 80 -15.89 1.99 11.51
N PRO A 81 -15.38 2.43 12.67
CA PRO A 81 -14.16 1.89 13.28
C PRO A 81 -14.19 0.37 13.49
N ILE A 82 -15.37 -0.20 13.69
CA ILE A 82 -15.58 -1.66 13.84
C ILE A 82 -15.28 -2.34 12.50
N GLU A 83 -15.73 -1.80 11.39
CA GLU A 83 -15.45 -2.37 10.05
C GLU A 83 -13.94 -2.36 9.75
N ILE A 84 -13.24 -1.29 10.10
CA ILE A 84 -11.80 -1.21 9.96
C ILE A 84 -11.11 -2.30 10.80
N THR A 85 -11.55 -2.47 12.05
CA THR A 85 -11.00 -3.49 12.95
C THR A 85 -11.20 -4.90 12.39
N ILE A 86 -12.41 -5.24 11.98
CA ILE A 86 -12.72 -6.56 11.39
C ILE A 86 -11.83 -6.85 10.16
N ARG A 87 -11.57 -5.86 9.30
CA ARG A 87 -10.72 -6.06 8.12
C ARG A 87 -9.26 -6.32 8.49
N VAL A 88 -8.73 -5.63 9.49
CA VAL A 88 -7.36 -5.85 9.98
C VAL A 88 -7.25 -7.19 10.70
N ASP A 89 -8.25 -7.58 11.50
CA ASP A 89 -8.27 -8.88 12.18
C ASP A 89 -8.27 -10.04 11.17
N ARG A 90 -9.02 -9.92 10.07
CA ARG A 90 -8.97 -10.90 8.97
C ARG A 90 -7.58 -11.00 8.32
N MET A 91 -6.81 -9.91 8.27
CA MET A 91 -5.41 -9.98 7.81
C MET A 91 -4.55 -10.78 8.79
N GLN A 92 -4.75 -10.58 10.10
CA GLN A 92 -4.08 -11.37 11.14
C GLN A 92 -4.47 -12.85 11.08
N GLU A 93 -5.75 -13.17 10.88
CA GLU A 93 -6.21 -14.54 10.70
C GLU A 93 -5.56 -15.23 9.50
N ARG A 94 -5.45 -14.53 8.35
CA ARG A 94 -4.76 -15.06 7.16
C ARG A 94 -3.27 -15.30 7.39
N ALA A 95 -2.63 -14.54 8.26
CA ALA A 95 -1.23 -14.77 8.64
C ALA A 95 -1.04 -16.03 9.50
N GLY A 96 -2.14 -16.66 9.97
CA GLY A 96 -2.14 -17.91 10.71
C GLY A 96 -1.89 -17.77 12.22
N SER A 97 -1.19 -16.76 12.67
CA SER A 97 -0.98 -16.46 14.09
C SER A 97 -0.65 -14.98 14.33
N ALA A 98 -0.87 -14.52 15.56
CA ALA A 98 -0.48 -13.17 15.97
C ALA A 98 1.03 -12.93 15.81
N ALA A 99 1.86 -13.93 16.14
CA ALA A 99 3.31 -13.82 15.99
C ALA A 99 3.73 -13.69 14.51
N ALA A 100 3.14 -14.47 13.61
CA ALA A 100 3.40 -14.38 12.17
C ALA A 100 2.95 -13.02 11.61
N PHE A 101 1.82 -12.49 12.08
CA PHE A 101 1.35 -11.16 11.69
C PHE A 101 2.31 -10.05 12.13
N GLU A 102 2.78 -10.07 13.40
CA GLU A 102 3.76 -9.09 13.89
C GLU A 102 5.11 -9.21 13.15
N GLN A 103 5.52 -10.43 12.81
CA GLN A 103 6.72 -10.65 11.99
C GLN A 103 6.55 -10.06 10.58
N ALA A 104 5.39 -10.23 9.93
CA ALA A 104 5.09 -9.66 8.64
C ALA A 104 5.11 -8.12 8.68
N LEU A 105 4.57 -7.50 9.74
CA LEU A 105 4.68 -6.06 9.98
C LEU A 105 6.14 -5.61 10.08
N ALA A 106 6.94 -6.31 10.87
CA ALA A 106 8.36 -5.99 11.06
C ALA A 106 9.16 -6.11 9.76
N VAL A 107 8.96 -7.19 9.00
CA VAL A 107 9.66 -7.44 7.72
C VAL A 107 9.32 -6.40 6.67
N THR A 108 8.07 -5.94 6.62
CA THR A 108 7.64 -4.91 5.67
C THR A 108 7.92 -3.49 6.14
N GLY A 109 8.39 -3.31 7.39
CA GLY A 109 8.57 -1.97 7.98
C GLY A 109 7.25 -1.22 8.20
N THR A 110 6.13 -1.96 8.29
CA THR A 110 4.78 -1.40 8.41
C THR A 110 4.25 -1.59 9.83
N THR A 111 3.41 -0.70 10.29
CA THR A 111 2.73 -0.80 11.58
C THR A 111 1.26 -1.19 11.43
N ARG A 112 0.67 -1.76 12.47
CA ARG A 112 -0.77 -2.04 12.54
C ARG A 112 -1.61 -0.77 12.28
N GLU A 113 -1.14 0.38 12.78
CA GLU A 113 -1.83 1.65 12.56
C GLU A 113 -1.78 2.10 11.08
N GLN A 114 -0.68 1.86 10.39
CA GLN A 114 -0.60 2.12 8.94
C GLN A 114 -1.55 1.22 8.15
N LEU A 115 -1.69 -0.07 8.52
CA LEU A 115 -2.71 -0.95 7.92
C LEU A 115 -4.13 -0.45 8.20
N ARG A 116 -4.43 -0.01 9.41
CA ARG A 116 -5.73 0.57 9.76
C ARG A 116 -6.03 1.81 8.90
N ARG A 117 -5.06 2.71 8.73
CA ARG A 117 -5.20 3.87 7.83
C ARG A 117 -5.44 3.44 6.39
N PHE A 118 -4.69 2.46 5.89
CA PHE A 118 -4.90 1.93 4.54
C PHE A 118 -6.32 1.41 4.35
N VAL A 119 -6.83 0.62 5.30
CA VAL A 119 -8.20 0.08 5.27
C VAL A 119 -9.23 1.21 5.31
N ARG A 120 -9.08 2.16 6.23
CA ARG A 120 -9.96 3.34 6.36
C ARG A 120 -10.06 4.07 5.02
N ASP A 121 -8.93 4.41 4.44
CA ASP A 121 -8.87 5.16 3.20
C ASP A 121 -9.42 4.37 2.01
N SER A 122 -9.26 3.04 2.01
CA SER A 122 -9.88 2.17 1.00
C SER A 122 -11.40 2.17 1.09
N LEU A 123 -11.96 2.15 2.32
CA LEU A 123 -13.40 2.25 2.56
C LEU A 123 -13.96 3.62 2.15
N ARG A 124 -13.26 4.70 2.46
CA ARG A 124 -13.64 6.06 2.04
C ARG A 124 -13.66 6.17 0.51
N THR A 125 -12.62 5.62 -0.15
CA THR A 125 -12.55 5.59 -1.61
C THR A 125 -13.70 4.78 -2.21
N GLN A 126 -14.01 3.62 -1.64
CA GLN A 126 -15.13 2.79 -2.08
C GLN A 126 -16.47 3.52 -1.95
N THR A 127 -16.70 4.17 -0.81
CA THR A 127 -17.91 4.99 -0.58
C THR A 127 -18.03 6.10 -1.62
N TYR A 128 -16.95 6.84 -1.87
CA TYR A 128 -16.93 7.89 -2.89
C TYR A 128 -17.21 7.36 -4.30
N VAL A 129 -16.54 6.27 -4.70
CA VAL A 129 -16.75 5.65 -6.01
C VAL A 129 -18.20 5.17 -6.17
N ASN A 130 -18.78 4.56 -5.14
CA ASN A 130 -20.17 4.14 -5.15
C ASN A 130 -21.14 5.31 -5.27
N GLN A 131 -20.91 6.40 -4.57
CA GLN A 131 -21.73 7.62 -4.68
C GLN A 131 -21.64 8.23 -6.07
N ARG A 132 -20.46 8.27 -6.66
CA ARG A 132 -20.22 8.93 -7.95
C ARG A 132 -20.69 8.10 -9.14
N PHE A 133 -20.48 6.78 -9.12
CA PHE A 133 -20.70 5.89 -10.26
C PHE A 133 -21.79 4.84 -10.01
N GLY A 134 -22.35 4.76 -8.81
CA GLY A 134 -23.33 3.74 -8.45
C GLY A 134 -24.64 3.80 -9.24
N ALA A 135 -24.98 4.96 -9.82
CA ALA A 135 -26.15 5.10 -10.67
C ALA A 135 -26.00 4.43 -12.06
N ILE A 136 -24.80 4.03 -12.46
CA ILE A 136 -24.54 3.28 -13.69
C ILE A 136 -24.94 1.83 -13.47
N PRO A 137 -26.00 1.29 -14.11
CA PRO A 137 -26.53 -0.04 -13.76
C PRO A 137 -25.61 -1.16 -14.20
N ASP A 138 -25.03 -1.07 -15.41
CA ASP A 138 -24.13 -2.09 -15.95
C ASP A 138 -22.76 -2.06 -15.26
N ALA A 139 -22.27 -3.23 -14.87
CA ALA A 139 -21.00 -3.34 -14.14
C ALA A 139 -19.77 -3.06 -15.02
N ALA A 140 -19.82 -3.41 -16.32
CA ALA A 140 -18.73 -3.16 -17.25
C ALA A 140 -18.65 -1.67 -17.58
N ASP A 141 -19.80 -1.00 -17.81
CA ASP A 141 -19.87 0.45 -18.05
C ASP A 141 -19.39 1.23 -16.82
N ARG A 142 -19.77 0.77 -15.62
CA ARG A 142 -19.29 1.37 -14.37
C ARG A 142 -17.79 1.23 -14.21
N SER A 143 -17.24 0.05 -14.47
CA SER A 143 -15.79 -0.18 -14.47
C SER A 143 -15.07 0.70 -15.48
N ALA A 144 -15.60 0.84 -16.69
CA ALA A 144 -15.05 1.70 -17.72
C ALA A 144 -15.07 3.19 -17.31
N ALA A 145 -16.17 3.65 -16.70
CA ALA A 145 -16.28 5.02 -16.18
C ALA A 145 -15.27 5.31 -15.06
N VAL A 146 -15.06 4.36 -14.13
CA VAL A 146 -14.05 4.48 -13.08
C VAL A 146 -12.65 4.50 -13.69
N ALA A 147 -12.35 3.64 -14.65
CA ALA A 147 -11.06 3.61 -15.33
C ALA A 147 -10.77 4.91 -16.09
N ALA A 148 -11.78 5.45 -16.79
CA ALA A 148 -11.67 6.73 -17.48
C ALA A 148 -11.41 7.89 -16.50
N TRP A 149 -12.07 7.88 -15.35
CA TRP A 149 -11.84 8.85 -14.29
C TRP A 149 -10.40 8.77 -13.73
N ILE A 150 -9.90 7.57 -13.43
CA ILE A 150 -8.51 7.38 -12.95
C ILE A 150 -7.51 7.86 -14.01
N ALA A 151 -7.74 7.54 -15.28
CA ALA A 151 -6.91 8.03 -16.38
C ALA A 151 -6.90 9.56 -16.47
N ASP A 152 -8.04 10.22 -16.21
CA ASP A 152 -8.13 11.68 -16.14
C ASP A 152 -7.35 12.25 -14.95
N LEU A 153 -7.44 11.64 -13.78
CA LEU A 153 -6.64 12.01 -12.62
C LEU A 153 -5.13 11.94 -12.93
N ARG A 154 -4.69 10.85 -13.56
CA ARG A 154 -3.28 10.68 -13.99
C ARG A 154 -2.83 11.79 -14.96
N ARG A 155 -3.65 12.17 -15.94
CA ARG A 155 -3.29 13.24 -16.89
C ARG A 155 -3.11 14.61 -16.23
N ARG A 156 -3.84 14.87 -15.16
CA ARG A 156 -3.79 16.16 -14.43
C ARG A 156 -2.76 16.21 -13.31
N ALA A 157 -2.29 15.05 -12.87
CA ALA A 157 -1.37 14.94 -11.75
C ALA A 157 0.09 14.91 -12.21
N GLN A 158 0.97 15.42 -11.35
CA GLN A 158 2.39 15.22 -11.48
C GLN A 158 2.78 13.89 -10.81
N VAL A 159 3.17 12.91 -11.61
CA VAL A 159 3.60 11.58 -11.13
C VAL A 159 5.04 11.34 -11.60
N THR A 160 5.92 11.02 -10.67
CA THR A 160 7.31 10.64 -10.96
C THR A 160 7.57 9.23 -10.44
N VAL A 161 7.82 8.27 -11.33
CA VAL A 161 8.16 6.89 -10.99
C VAL A 161 9.67 6.73 -10.96
N LEU A 162 10.20 6.30 -9.81
CA LEU A 162 11.63 6.09 -9.57
C LEU A 162 12.02 4.61 -9.63
N TYR A 163 11.04 3.71 -9.47
CA TYR A 163 11.25 2.28 -9.58
C TYR A 163 11.53 1.87 -11.02
N ARG A 164 12.59 1.08 -11.22
CA ARG A 164 12.89 0.44 -12.50
C ARG A 164 12.87 -1.08 -12.28
N PRO A 165 11.95 -1.81 -12.94
CA PRO A 165 11.97 -3.28 -12.91
C PRO A 165 13.32 -3.80 -13.40
N ALA A 166 13.81 -4.87 -12.78
CA ALA A 166 14.97 -5.57 -13.31
C ALA A 166 14.61 -6.13 -14.69
N VAL A 167 15.34 -5.72 -15.71
CA VAL A 167 15.19 -6.32 -17.04
C VAL A 167 15.64 -7.78 -16.90
N PRO A 168 14.80 -8.78 -17.24
CA PRO A 168 15.26 -10.16 -17.23
C PRO A 168 16.43 -10.26 -18.21
N SER A 169 17.60 -10.61 -17.70
CA SER A 169 18.77 -10.89 -18.55
C SER A 169 18.35 -12.00 -19.52
N ARG A 170 18.25 -11.69 -20.81
CA ARG A 170 18.10 -12.71 -21.87
C ARG A 170 19.28 -13.66 -21.68
N GLY A 171 19.00 -14.86 -21.16
CA GLY A 171 19.99 -15.90 -21.03
C GLY A 171 20.70 -16.06 -22.38
N SER A 172 21.99 -15.79 -22.40
CA SER A 172 22.87 -16.10 -23.54
C SER A 172 22.84 -17.62 -23.68
N SER A 173 21.94 -18.15 -24.51
CA SER A 173 22.02 -19.51 -25.00
C SER A 173 23.18 -19.58 -25.99
N ARG A 174 24.28 -20.12 -25.51
CA ARG A 174 25.33 -20.69 -26.36
C ARG A 174 25.13 -22.19 -26.46
#